data_472571788d63387560d77d42db796c2a
#
_entry.id   472571788d63387560d77d42db796c2a
#
_cell.length_a   1.000
_cell.length_b   1.000
_cell.length_c   1.000
_cell.angle_alpha   90.00
_cell.angle_beta   90.00
_cell.angle_gamma   90.00
#
_symmetry.space_group_name_H-M   'P 1'
#
loop_
_entity.id
_entity.type
_entity.pdbx_description
1 polymer ?
#
loop_
_entity_poly.entity_id
_entity_poly.type
_entity_poly.pdbx_seq_one_letter_code
_entity_poly.pdbx_strand_id
1 'polypeptide(L)'
;MTKQKTHIWLLLLFSVALVACTNDPKLVQNFVSDKEQAIEQIKGAELLHTENGKIKVRIVANKIERFQNQQPGLIFSEKIEVYFYNDSSELQSTLMANDASIDEDTKIMLAQNNVILISNDDKKLETEELVWDEKKNKIYTDKKVKITTGKEVVYGEGFTSNADFSQYSITKIHG
;
A
#
# COMPACT_ATOMS: atom_id res chain seq x y z
N MET A 1 -56.79 48.24 -3.73
CA MET A 1 -56.31 47.66 -2.45
C MET A 1 -56.03 46.15 -2.50
N THR A 2 -56.40 45.41 -3.51
CA THR A 2 -56.19 43.93 -3.63
C THR A 2 -54.80 43.53 -4.15
N LYS A 3 -54.20 44.26 -5.09
CA LYS A 3 -52.89 43.94 -5.64
C LYS A 3 -51.72 44.04 -4.62
N GLN A 4 -51.81 44.91 -3.64
CA GLN A 4 -50.77 45.10 -2.67
C GLN A 4 -50.74 43.94 -1.63
N LYS A 5 -51.89 43.33 -1.33
CA LYS A 5 -51.98 42.17 -0.45
C LYS A 5 -51.39 40.89 -1.07
N THR A 6 -51.54 40.73 -2.39
CA THR A 6 -50.96 39.57 -3.12
C THR A 6 -49.43 39.60 -3.15
N HIS A 7 -48.81 40.77 -3.29
CA HIS A 7 -47.34 40.87 -3.25
C HIS A 7 -46.74 40.58 -1.87
N ILE A 8 -47.45 40.99 -0.80
CA ILE A 8 -47.01 40.71 0.59
C ILE A 8 -47.08 39.20 0.87
N TRP A 9 -48.13 38.51 0.36
CA TRP A 9 -48.26 37.06 0.52
C TRP A 9 -47.22 36.28 -0.26
N LEU A 10 -46.85 36.75 -1.45
CA LEU A 10 -45.77 36.16 -2.27
C LEU A 10 -44.38 36.33 -1.65
N LEU A 11 -44.11 37.49 -1.02
CA LEU A 11 -42.90 37.76 -0.28
C LEU A 11 -42.76 36.89 0.98
N LEU A 12 -43.88 36.66 1.66
CA LEU A 12 -43.95 35.80 2.85
C LEU A 12 -43.74 34.33 2.50
N LEU A 13 -44.27 33.85 1.35
CA LEU A 13 -44.05 32.49 0.86
C LEU A 13 -42.58 32.28 0.42
N PHE A 14 -41.95 33.30 -0.16
CA PHE A 14 -40.55 33.25 -0.57
C PHE A 14 -39.56 33.24 0.58
N SER A 15 -39.90 33.90 1.71
CA SER A 15 -39.06 33.93 2.91
C SER A 15 -39.04 32.58 3.67
N VAL A 16 -40.12 31.77 3.58
CA VAL A 16 -40.18 30.43 4.20
C VAL A 16 -39.34 29.40 3.44
N ALA A 17 -39.12 29.61 2.12
CA ALA A 17 -38.30 28.69 1.30
C ALA A 17 -36.79 28.77 1.60
N LEU A 18 -36.31 29.80 2.30
CA LEU A 18 -34.87 29.99 2.59
C LEU A 18 -34.38 29.27 3.86
N VAL A 19 -35.26 28.58 4.63
CA VAL A 19 -34.87 27.93 5.89
C VAL A 19 -34.71 26.41 5.77
N ALA A 20 -34.75 25.85 4.54
CA ALA A 20 -34.89 24.41 4.32
C ALA A 20 -33.58 23.62 4.11
N CYS A 21 -32.42 24.15 4.53
CA CYS A 21 -31.16 23.38 4.53
C CYS A 21 -30.39 23.64 5.81
N THR A 22 -30.77 22.97 6.89
CA THR A 22 -29.89 22.81 8.06
C THR A 22 -29.28 21.41 8.03
N ASN A 23 -28.07 21.29 7.51
CA ASN A 23 -27.26 20.12 7.78
C ASN A 23 -26.89 20.15 9.27
N ASP A 24 -27.20 19.08 10.00
CA ASP A 24 -26.78 18.96 11.40
C ASP A 24 -25.23 18.84 11.45
N PRO A 25 -24.54 19.85 12.04
CA PRO A 25 -23.07 19.83 12.10
C PRO A 25 -22.53 18.63 12.90
N LYS A 26 -23.33 18.05 13.80
CA LYS A 26 -22.95 16.87 14.57
C LYS A 26 -22.94 15.59 13.74
N LEU A 27 -23.85 15.48 12.76
CA LEU A 27 -23.83 14.35 11.82
C LEU A 27 -22.58 14.43 10.91
N VAL A 28 -22.22 15.62 10.43
CA VAL A 28 -21.01 15.83 9.62
C VAL A 28 -19.74 15.56 10.45
N GLN A 29 -19.70 16.00 11.72
CA GLN A 29 -18.56 15.72 12.59
C GLN A 29 -18.37 14.23 12.87
N ASN A 30 -19.46 13.46 13.01
CA ASN A 30 -19.37 12.01 13.21
C ASN A 30 -18.84 11.29 11.96
N PHE A 31 -19.11 11.79 10.75
CA PHE A 31 -18.53 11.24 9.52
C PHE A 31 -17.04 11.61 9.35
N VAL A 32 -16.59 12.72 9.91
CA VAL A 32 -15.19 13.19 9.82
C VAL A 32 -14.31 12.63 10.95
N SER A 33 -14.91 12.12 12.04
CA SER A 33 -14.16 11.65 13.21
C SER A 33 -13.69 10.20 13.13
N ASP A 34 -14.12 9.41 12.15
CA ASP A 34 -13.61 8.06 11.93
C ASP A 34 -12.25 8.13 11.20
N LYS A 35 -11.21 8.38 12.00
CA LYS A 35 -9.80 8.37 11.55
C LYS A 35 -9.33 7.01 10.98
N GLU A 36 -10.16 5.99 11.07
CA GLU A 36 -9.86 4.62 10.68
C GLU A 36 -10.52 4.18 9.36
N GLN A 37 -11.33 5.05 8.72
CA GLN A 37 -11.91 4.69 7.43
C GLN A 37 -10.96 4.99 6.28
N ALA A 38 -10.78 4.00 5.41
CA ALA A 38 -10.09 4.20 4.16
C ALA A 38 -10.83 5.26 3.33
N ILE A 39 -10.11 6.27 2.86
CA ILE A 39 -10.67 7.30 1.96
C ILE A 39 -10.85 6.77 0.55
N GLU A 40 -10.14 5.71 0.21
CA GLU A 40 -10.18 5.05 -1.09
C GLU A 40 -9.96 3.55 -0.91
N GLN A 41 -10.76 2.74 -1.61
CA GLN A 41 -10.60 1.29 -1.70
C GLN A 41 -10.64 0.87 -3.15
N ILE A 42 -9.60 0.17 -3.61
CA ILE A 42 -9.48 -0.32 -4.98
C ILE A 42 -9.31 -1.84 -4.94
N LYS A 43 -10.02 -2.55 -5.82
CA LYS A 43 -9.87 -3.99 -6.02
C LYS A 43 -9.23 -4.28 -7.37
N GLY A 44 -8.27 -5.23 -7.37
CA GLY A 44 -7.58 -5.64 -8.58
C GLY A 44 -6.76 -4.51 -9.20
N ALA A 45 -5.85 -3.91 -8.42
CA ALA A 45 -5.06 -2.75 -8.82
C ALA A 45 -3.64 -3.12 -9.22
N GLU A 46 -3.09 -2.30 -10.12
CA GLU A 46 -1.70 -2.32 -10.53
C GLU A 46 -1.08 -0.94 -10.33
N LEU A 47 0.05 -0.89 -9.62
CA LEU A 47 0.84 0.32 -9.40
C LEU A 47 2.18 0.16 -10.10
N LEU A 48 2.61 1.20 -10.84
CA LEU A 48 3.89 1.23 -11.52
C LEU A 48 4.76 2.33 -10.95
N HIS A 49 5.96 1.97 -10.51
CA HIS A 49 7.03 2.92 -10.21
C HIS A 49 8.00 2.98 -11.38
N THR A 50 8.21 4.20 -11.92
CA THR A 50 9.07 4.41 -13.08
C THR A 50 10.17 5.40 -12.79
N GLU A 51 11.37 5.12 -13.26
CA GLU A 51 12.51 6.04 -13.25
C GLU A 51 13.05 6.22 -14.67
N ASN A 52 13.27 7.46 -15.08
CA ASN A 52 13.74 7.80 -16.43
C ASN A 52 12.93 7.12 -17.56
N GLY A 53 11.60 7.01 -17.38
CA GLY A 53 10.70 6.41 -18.35
C GLY A 53 10.72 4.88 -18.42
N LYS A 54 11.45 4.21 -17.51
CA LYS A 54 11.52 2.75 -17.43
C LYS A 54 10.82 2.26 -16.16
N ILE A 55 10.08 1.16 -16.27
CA ILE A 55 9.47 0.51 -15.11
C ILE A 55 10.58 -0.10 -14.26
N LYS A 56 10.62 0.26 -12.99
CA LYS A 56 11.53 -0.30 -11.98
C LYS A 56 10.81 -1.27 -11.05
N VAL A 57 9.58 -0.93 -10.68
CA VAL A 57 8.75 -1.77 -9.82
C VAL A 57 7.33 -1.78 -10.34
N ARG A 58 6.72 -2.96 -10.34
CA ARG A 58 5.32 -3.18 -10.63
C ARG A 58 4.70 -3.91 -9.45
N ILE A 59 3.65 -3.36 -8.88
CA ILE A 59 2.91 -3.93 -7.76
C ILE A 59 1.53 -4.33 -8.26
N VAL A 60 1.14 -5.58 -8.04
CA VAL A 60 -0.20 -6.10 -8.32
C VAL A 60 -0.83 -6.51 -7.00
N ALA A 61 -2.03 -6.02 -6.72
CA ALA A 61 -2.72 -6.32 -5.46
C ALA A 61 -4.21 -6.58 -5.68
N ASN A 62 -4.75 -7.54 -4.93
CA ASN A 62 -6.18 -7.84 -4.99
C ASN A 62 -7.01 -6.75 -4.31
N LYS A 63 -6.48 -6.13 -3.25
CA LYS A 63 -7.14 -5.04 -2.53
C LYS A 63 -6.12 -4.02 -2.05
N ILE A 64 -6.41 -2.75 -2.28
CA ILE A 64 -5.65 -1.59 -1.76
C ILE A 64 -6.61 -0.69 -1.00
N GLU A 65 -6.19 -0.25 0.16
CA GLU A 65 -6.88 0.76 0.98
C GLU A 65 -5.92 1.92 1.23
N ARG A 66 -6.39 3.14 0.95
CA ARG A 66 -5.65 4.37 1.23
C ARG A 66 -6.25 5.08 2.43
N PHE A 67 -5.39 5.53 3.33
CA PHE A 67 -5.74 6.29 4.51
C PHE A 67 -5.03 7.65 4.49
N GLN A 68 -5.74 8.71 4.86
CA GLN A 68 -5.18 10.06 4.80
C GLN A 68 -4.42 10.47 6.07
N ASN A 69 -4.87 9.98 7.23
CA ASN A 69 -4.41 10.46 8.54
C ASN A 69 -3.73 9.37 9.37
N GLN A 70 -3.23 8.31 8.73
CA GLN A 70 -2.46 7.27 9.40
C GLN A 70 -1.20 6.92 8.61
N GLN A 71 -0.23 6.37 9.28
CA GLN A 71 0.97 5.80 8.69
C GLN A 71 1.12 4.34 9.13
N PRO A 72 1.33 3.42 8.20
CA PRO A 72 1.44 3.62 6.73
C PRO A 72 0.11 4.01 6.09
N GLY A 73 0.16 4.87 5.05
CA GLY A 73 -1.02 5.38 4.35
C GLY A 73 -1.62 4.42 3.32
N LEU A 74 -0.85 3.46 2.80
CA LEU A 74 -1.30 2.43 1.86
C LEU A 74 -1.24 1.05 2.50
N ILE A 75 -2.37 0.35 2.50
CA ILE A 75 -2.49 -1.02 2.99
C ILE A 75 -2.92 -1.92 1.82
N PHE A 76 -2.24 -3.04 1.68
CA PHE A 76 -2.50 -4.07 0.68
C PHE A 76 -2.93 -5.34 1.40
N SER A 77 -3.99 -5.97 0.93
CA SER A 77 -4.50 -7.21 1.50
C SER A 77 -5.01 -8.17 0.41
N GLU A 78 -5.30 -9.40 0.80
CA GLU A 78 -5.80 -10.46 -0.09
C GLU A 78 -4.81 -10.85 -1.21
N LYS A 79 -3.52 -10.82 -0.94
CA LYS A 79 -2.40 -11.09 -1.83
C LYS A 79 -1.84 -9.86 -2.54
N ILE A 80 -0.52 -9.77 -2.51
CA ILE A 80 0.27 -8.77 -3.24
C ILE A 80 1.43 -9.47 -3.95
N GLU A 81 1.76 -8.98 -5.14
CA GLU A 81 2.93 -9.37 -5.92
C GLU A 81 3.70 -8.11 -6.34
N VAL A 82 5.00 -8.09 -6.07
CA VAL A 82 5.91 -6.99 -6.41
C VAL A 82 6.99 -7.53 -7.34
N TYR A 83 7.08 -6.94 -8.51
CA TYR A 83 8.04 -7.30 -9.56
C TYR A 83 9.12 -6.24 -9.65
N PHE A 84 10.38 -6.60 -9.49
CA PHE A 84 11.53 -5.70 -9.59
C PHE A 84 12.24 -5.89 -10.93
N TYR A 85 12.51 -4.78 -11.61
CA TYR A 85 13.10 -4.77 -12.94
C TYR A 85 14.44 -4.02 -12.95
N ASN A 86 15.39 -4.46 -13.80
CA ASN A 86 16.63 -3.75 -14.06
C ASN A 86 16.45 -2.60 -15.06
N ASP A 87 17.57 -1.93 -15.39
CA ASP A 87 17.59 -0.82 -16.36
C ASP A 87 17.26 -1.24 -17.80
N SER A 88 17.34 -2.53 -18.11
CA SER A 88 16.95 -3.11 -19.39
C SER A 88 15.50 -3.57 -19.43
N SER A 89 14.71 -3.30 -18.35
CA SER A 89 13.33 -3.76 -18.15
C SER A 89 13.19 -5.29 -18.06
N GLU A 90 14.25 -5.97 -17.64
CA GLU A 90 14.24 -7.41 -17.40
C GLU A 90 13.86 -7.67 -15.93
N LEU A 91 12.98 -8.63 -15.70
CA LEU A 91 12.57 -9.06 -14.36
C LEU A 91 13.77 -9.65 -13.61
N GLN A 92 14.04 -9.12 -12.42
CA GLN A 92 15.15 -9.54 -11.57
C GLN A 92 14.68 -10.38 -10.38
N SER A 93 13.61 -9.96 -9.74
CA SER A 93 13.04 -10.70 -8.64
C SER A 93 11.53 -10.44 -8.51
N THR A 94 10.85 -11.35 -7.83
CA THR A 94 9.42 -11.23 -7.49
C THR A 94 9.24 -11.47 -6.00
N LEU A 95 8.57 -10.55 -5.32
CA LEU A 95 8.14 -10.70 -3.93
C LEU A 95 6.64 -10.95 -3.90
N MET A 96 6.21 -11.92 -3.11
CA MET A 96 4.81 -12.26 -2.87
C MET A 96 4.54 -12.25 -1.37
N ALA A 97 3.37 -11.78 -0.97
CA ALA A 97 2.89 -11.82 0.42
C ALA A 97 1.36 -11.83 0.46
N ASN A 98 0.79 -12.16 1.61
CA ASN A 98 -0.65 -12.03 1.80
C ASN A 98 -1.03 -10.56 2.03
N ASP A 99 -0.22 -9.85 2.80
CA ASP A 99 -0.46 -8.47 3.21
C ASP A 99 0.80 -7.63 3.04
N ALA A 100 0.63 -6.34 2.82
CA ALA A 100 1.70 -5.37 2.85
C ALA A 100 1.21 -3.97 3.20
N SER A 101 2.14 -3.11 3.55
CA SER A 101 1.88 -1.68 3.73
C SER A 101 3.02 -0.86 3.14
N ILE A 102 2.69 0.34 2.66
CA ILE A 102 3.68 1.30 2.17
C ILE A 102 3.49 2.62 2.91
N ASP A 103 4.57 3.09 3.49
CA ASP A 103 4.72 4.46 3.96
C ASP A 103 5.26 5.31 2.80
N GLU A 104 4.41 6.16 2.24
CA GLU A 104 4.74 6.96 1.05
C GLU A 104 5.76 8.07 1.36
N ASP A 105 5.92 8.49 2.61
CA ASP A 105 6.89 9.53 3.03
C ASP A 105 8.29 8.95 3.18
N THR A 106 8.40 7.82 3.85
CA THR A 106 9.68 7.14 4.08
C THR A 106 10.12 6.31 2.89
N LYS A 107 9.19 5.89 2.03
CA LYS A 107 9.38 4.94 0.93
C LYS A 107 9.77 3.54 1.43
N ILE A 108 9.18 3.15 2.55
CA ILE A 108 9.35 1.82 3.12
C ILE A 108 8.10 1.00 2.88
N MET A 109 8.28 -0.18 2.33
CA MET A 109 7.26 -1.22 2.23
C MET A 109 7.55 -2.31 3.26
N LEU A 110 6.52 -2.72 3.98
CA LEU A 110 6.51 -3.88 4.86
C LEU A 110 5.59 -4.94 4.25
N ALA A 111 6.15 -6.09 3.86
CA ALA A 111 5.42 -7.27 3.42
C ALA A 111 5.31 -8.26 4.57
N GLN A 112 4.14 -8.86 4.78
CA GLN A 112 3.86 -9.73 5.91
C GLN A 112 2.98 -10.92 5.50
N ASN A 113 3.07 -11.97 6.29
CA ASN A 113 2.29 -13.20 6.17
C ASN A 113 2.59 -13.98 4.88
N ASN A 114 3.30 -15.11 5.03
CA ASN A 114 3.73 -15.97 3.93
C ASN A 114 4.55 -15.22 2.86
N VAL A 115 5.59 -14.52 3.29
CA VAL A 115 6.43 -13.74 2.38
C VAL A 115 7.40 -14.66 1.63
N ILE A 116 7.40 -14.54 0.31
CA ILE A 116 8.27 -15.27 -0.60
C ILE A 116 8.96 -14.27 -1.52
N LEU A 117 10.29 -14.30 -1.60
CA LEU A 117 11.07 -13.56 -2.58
C LEU A 117 11.80 -14.56 -3.47
N ILE A 118 11.65 -14.43 -4.78
CA ILE A 118 12.29 -15.29 -5.79
C ILE A 118 13.11 -14.42 -6.73
N SER A 119 14.37 -14.76 -6.95
CA SER A 119 15.24 -14.13 -7.95
C SER A 119 15.08 -14.78 -9.32
N ASN A 120 15.57 -14.11 -10.35
CA ASN A 120 15.58 -14.64 -11.73
C ASN A 120 16.49 -15.87 -11.92
N ASP A 121 17.38 -16.17 -10.97
CA ASP A 121 18.24 -17.35 -10.94
C ASP A 121 17.73 -18.43 -9.97
N ASP A 122 16.42 -18.42 -9.68
CA ASP A 122 15.69 -19.41 -8.88
C ASP A 122 16.10 -19.51 -7.40
N LYS A 123 16.78 -18.51 -6.85
CA LYS A 123 16.93 -18.43 -5.39
C LYS A 123 15.59 -18.04 -4.79
N LYS A 124 15.18 -18.73 -3.73
CA LYS A 124 13.92 -18.51 -3.02
C LYS A 124 14.18 -18.24 -1.54
N LEU A 125 13.68 -17.11 -1.05
CA LEU A 125 13.58 -16.78 0.37
C LEU A 125 12.13 -16.98 0.81
N GLU A 126 11.93 -17.61 1.98
CA GLU A 126 10.65 -17.76 2.67
C GLU A 126 10.79 -17.18 4.07
N THR A 127 9.87 -16.29 4.47
CA THR A 127 9.85 -15.64 5.79
C THR A 127 8.44 -15.15 6.13
N GLU A 128 8.20 -14.69 7.36
CA GLU A 128 6.93 -14.12 7.79
C GLU A 128 6.84 -12.60 7.55
N GLU A 129 7.99 -11.93 7.42
CA GLU A 129 8.04 -10.48 7.27
C GLU A 129 9.27 -10.08 6.47
N LEU A 130 9.12 -9.08 5.60
CA LEU A 130 10.20 -8.54 4.79
C LEU A 130 10.00 -7.04 4.58
N VAL A 131 11.03 -6.26 4.84
CA VAL A 131 11.06 -4.82 4.63
C VAL A 131 11.79 -4.52 3.34
N TRP A 132 11.22 -3.69 2.48
CA TRP A 132 11.90 -3.09 1.35
C TRP A 132 12.03 -1.58 1.55
N ASP A 133 13.28 -1.11 1.61
CA ASP A 133 13.65 0.32 1.63
C ASP A 133 14.01 0.74 0.21
N GLU A 134 13.06 1.41 -0.46
CA GLU A 134 13.21 1.85 -1.85
C GLU A 134 14.40 2.81 -2.02
N LYS A 135 14.55 3.77 -1.07
CA LYS A 135 15.62 4.77 -1.13
C LYS A 135 17.03 4.16 -1.05
N LYS A 136 17.16 3.07 -0.33
CA LYS A 136 18.43 2.35 -0.17
C LYS A 136 18.58 1.17 -1.12
N ASN A 137 17.53 0.87 -1.90
CA ASN A 137 17.45 -0.33 -2.75
C ASN A 137 17.80 -1.61 -1.96
N LYS A 138 17.22 -1.75 -0.76
CA LYS A 138 17.58 -2.78 0.19
C LYS A 138 16.37 -3.52 0.69
N ILE A 139 16.47 -4.85 0.72
CA ILE A 139 15.49 -5.76 1.32
C ILE A 139 16.09 -6.37 2.58
N TYR A 140 15.35 -6.42 3.68
CA TYR A 140 15.84 -7.00 4.93
C TYR A 140 14.72 -7.48 5.86
N THR A 141 15.08 -8.38 6.75
CA THR A 141 14.24 -8.83 7.87
C THR A 141 15.10 -9.24 9.05
N ASP A 142 14.56 -9.17 10.27
CA ASP A 142 15.12 -9.74 11.49
C ASP A 142 14.52 -11.11 11.84
N LYS A 143 13.52 -11.56 11.09
CA LYS A 143 12.80 -12.80 11.32
C LYS A 143 13.59 -14.03 10.87
N LYS A 144 13.04 -15.20 11.19
CA LYS A 144 13.54 -16.48 10.66
C LYS A 144 13.35 -16.51 9.15
N VAL A 145 14.37 -17.05 8.49
CA VAL A 145 14.40 -17.19 7.04
C VAL A 145 14.76 -18.61 6.64
N LYS A 146 14.18 -19.06 5.52
CA LYS A 146 14.61 -20.23 4.79
C LYS A 146 14.99 -19.80 3.38
N ILE A 147 16.23 -20.07 2.99
CA ILE A 147 16.70 -19.78 1.64
C ILE A 147 16.95 -21.11 0.94
N THR A 148 16.33 -21.29 -0.21
CA THR A 148 16.50 -22.42 -1.11
C THR A 148 17.21 -21.96 -2.35
N THR A 149 18.31 -22.62 -2.71
CA THR A 149 19.00 -22.47 -3.99
C THR A 149 18.97 -23.80 -4.73
N GLY A 150 19.41 -23.83 -5.99
CA GLY A 150 19.51 -25.09 -6.72
C GLY A 150 20.47 -26.12 -6.09
N LYS A 151 21.25 -25.75 -5.08
CA LYS A 151 22.30 -26.59 -4.47
C LYS A 151 22.01 -26.95 -3.00
N GLU A 152 21.36 -26.07 -2.26
CA GLU A 152 21.24 -26.18 -0.81
C GLU A 152 20.00 -25.48 -0.26
N VAL A 153 19.63 -25.84 0.97
CA VAL A 153 18.64 -25.14 1.76
C VAL A 153 19.34 -24.64 3.04
N VAL A 154 19.25 -23.33 3.27
CA VAL A 154 19.86 -22.68 4.44
C VAL A 154 18.75 -22.10 5.32
N TYR A 155 18.82 -22.36 6.61
CA TYR A 155 17.95 -21.74 7.62
C TYR A 155 18.73 -20.71 8.42
N GLY A 156 18.07 -19.62 8.80
CA GLY A 156 18.72 -18.58 9.60
C GLY A 156 17.76 -17.60 10.24
N GLU A 157 18.33 -16.58 10.84
CA GLU A 157 17.61 -15.45 11.42
C GLU A 157 18.34 -14.16 11.03
N GLY A 158 17.58 -13.19 10.57
CA GLY A 158 18.12 -11.96 10.00
C GLY A 158 18.66 -12.15 8.58
N PHE A 159 18.12 -11.37 7.64
CA PHE A 159 18.47 -11.40 6.24
C PHE A 159 18.61 -9.98 5.71
N THR A 160 19.52 -9.79 4.78
CA THR A 160 19.70 -8.54 4.04
C THR A 160 20.09 -8.85 2.61
N SER A 161 19.49 -8.11 1.65
CA SER A 161 19.78 -8.25 0.21
C SER A 161 19.54 -6.90 -0.49
N ASN A 162 20.07 -6.76 -1.70
CA ASN A 162 19.56 -5.80 -2.69
C ASN A 162 18.21 -6.29 -3.27
N ALA A 163 17.46 -5.38 -3.91
CA ALA A 163 16.11 -5.69 -4.40
C ALA A 163 16.08 -6.78 -5.47
N ASP A 164 17.14 -6.95 -6.26
CA ASP A 164 17.27 -7.99 -7.28
C ASP A 164 17.65 -9.38 -6.71
N PHE A 165 17.90 -9.47 -5.38
CA PHE A 165 18.32 -10.69 -4.68
C PHE A 165 19.62 -11.31 -5.23
N SER A 166 20.45 -10.55 -5.92
CA SER A 166 21.73 -11.05 -6.45
C SER A 166 22.78 -11.24 -5.36
N GLN A 167 22.79 -10.36 -4.34
CA GLN A 167 23.71 -10.40 -3.21
C GLN A 167 22.92 -10.40 -1.90
N TYR A 168 23.18 -11.36 -1.03
CA TYR A 168 22.51 -11.44 0.26
C TYR A 168 23.43 -11.90 1.38
N SER A 169 23.04 -11.62 2.62
CA SER A 169 23.67 -12.13 3.84
C SER A 169 22.62 -12.56 4.85
N ILE A 170 22.96 -13.57 5.64
CA ILE A 170 22.19 -14.07 6.77
C ILE A 170 22.95 -13.75 8.05
N THR A 171 22.29 -13.17 9.06
CA THR A 171 22.96 -12.73 10.29
C THR A 171 23.33 -13.92 11.18
N LYS A 172 22.43 -14.89 11.34
CA LYS A 172 22.62 -16.11 12.14
C LYS A 172 22.16 -17.30 11.29
N ILE A 173 23.11 -18.16 10.93
CA ILE A 173 22.81 -19.40 10.21
C ILE A 173 22.56 -20.49 11.24
N HIS A 174 21.52 -21.29 11.02
CA HIS A 174 21.19 -22.48 11.79
C HIS A 174 21.47 -23.70 10.92
N GLY A 175 22.33 -24.59 11.44
CA GLY A 175 22.67 -25.87 10.81
C GLY A 175 21.75 -26.99 11.24
#